data_e28f43ef0b92c75a41a5c85d8547a60d
#
_entry.id   e28f43ef0b92c75a41a5c85d8547a60d
#
_cell.length_a   1.000
_cell.length_b   1.000
_cell.length_c   1.000
_cell.angle_alpha   90.00
_cell.angle_beta   90.00
_cell.angle_gamma   90.00
#
_symmetry.space_group_name_H-M   'P 1'
#
loop_
_entity.id
_entity.type
_entity.pdbx_description
1 polymer ?
#
loop_
_entity_poly.entity_id
_entity_poly.type
_entity_poly.pdbx_seq_one_letter_code
_entity_poly.pdbx_strand_id
1 'polypeptide(L)'
;MDSLMDSKDLKYNRLIRFLLERSLISKGQFEIIYTRKVMGKGFDYDVKNRSKGAYYRLLGQSRSKVESILYSILLLVAIDALDKRALHVMQQLIEQISIIASRDIDDADANDVISIIQELVKQISKDIVAYQQ
;
A
#
# COMPACT_ATOMS: atom_id res chain seq x y z
N MET A 1 20.21 5.34 -10.74
CA MET A 1 19.66 6.02 -9.63
C MET A 1 18.83 5.10 -8.75
N ASP A 2 19.06 5.17 -7.49
CA ASP A 2 18.39 4.29 -6.57
C ASP A 2 16.98 4.76 -6.29
N SER A 3 16.02 3.91 -6.47
CA SER A 3 14.67 4.17 -6.05
C SER A 3 14.55 3.94 -4.54
N LEU A 4 13.45 4.39 -3.95
CA LEU A 4 13.19 4.14 -2.54
C LEU A 4 13.17 2.65 -2.22
N MET A 5 12.79 1.83 -3.21
CA MET A 5 12.72 0.38 -3.03
C MET A 5 14.08 -0.28 -2.95
N ASP A 6 15.12 0.42 -3.41
CA ASP A 6 16.49 -0.08 -3.37
C ASP A 6 17.26 0.46 -2.17
N SER A 7 16.62 1.29 -1.36
CA SER A 7 17.27 1.87 -0.18
C SER A 7 17.49 0.77 0.87
N LYS A 8 18.72 0.61 1.26
CA LYS A 8 19.11 -0.35 2.29
C LYS A 8 18.78 0.11 3.70
N ASP A 9 18.37 1.36 3.84
CA ASP A 9 18.04 1.93 5.15
C ASP A 9 16.71 1.47 5.67
N LEU A 10 15.83 1.02 4.79
CA LEU A 10 14.48 0.69 5.16
C LEU A 10 14.37 -0.80 5.43
N LYS A 11 14.59 -1.19 6.66
CA LYS A 11 14.52 -2.61 7.03
C LYS A 11 13.14 -3.21 6.86
N TYR A 12 12.11 -2.37 6.91
CA TYR A 12 10.75 -2.82 6.64
C TYR A 12 10.40 -2.81 5.16
N ASN A 13 11.37 -2.56 4.27
CA ASN A 13 11.16 -2.53 2.82
C ASN A 13 10.54 -3.82 2.31
N ARG A 14 10.83 -4.93 2.94
CA ARG A 14 10.28 -6.20 2.53
C ARG A 14 8.76 -6.21 2.64
N LEU A 15 8.22 -5.70 3.73
CA LEU A 15 6.78 -5.58 3.90
C LEU A 15 6.19 -4.60 2.88
N ILE A 16 6.82 -3.44 2.72
CA ILE A 16 6.38 -2.44 1.75
C ILE A 16 6.43 -2.98 0.34
N ARG A 17 7.50 -3.69 -0.05
CA ARG A 17 7.59 -4.32 -1.37
C ARG A 17 6.49 -5.33 -1.60
N PHE A 18 6.24 -6.16 -0.61
CA PHE A 18 5.17 -7.14 -0.68
C PHE A 18 3.83 -6.48 -0.95
N LEU A 19 3.50 -5.45 -0.18
CA LEU A 19 2.25 -4.73 -0.34
C LEU A 19 2.18 -4.00 -1.69
N LEU A 20 3.27 -3.36 -2.09
CA LEU A 20 3.33 -2.62 -3.35
C LEU A 20 3.10 -3.54 -4.54
N GLU A 21 3.78 -4.69 -4.57
CA GLU A 21 3.67 -5.65 -5.67
C GLU A 21 2.24 -6.15 -5.88
N ARG A 22 1.44 -6.18 -4.83
CA ARG A 22 0.06 -6.68 -4.87
C ARG A 22 -0.98 -5.59 -4.89
N SER A 23 -0.55 -4.34 -4.81
CA SER A 23 -1.46 -3.21 -4.80
C SER A 23 -1.74 -2.73 -6.22
N LEU A 24 -2.66 -1.76 -6.33
CA LEU A 24 -2.96 -1.07 -7.57
C LEU A 24 -2.02 0.11 -7.82
N ILE A 25 -1.09 0.36 -6.90
CA ILE A 25 -0.17 1.49 -6.96
C ILE A 25 1.11 1.04 -7.66
N SER A 26 1.53 1.76 -8.69
CA SER A 26 2.78 1.46 -9.38
C SER A 26 3.97 1.98 -8.56
N LYS A 27 5.16 1.51 -8.91
CA LYS A 27 6.39 1.95 -8.26
C LYS A 27 6.56 3.48 -8.36
N GLY A 28 6.34 4.05 -9.54
CA GLY A 28 6.45 5.49 -9.73
C GLY A 28 5.43 6.27 -8.92
N GLN A 29 4.19 5.79 -8.87
CA GLN A 29 3.15 6.38 -8.04
C GLN A 29 3.51 6.30 -6.56
N PHE A 30 4.02 5.16 -6.12
CA PHE A 30 4.47 4.98 -4.75
C PHE A 30 5.57 5.98 -4.38
N GLU A 31 6.55 6.15 -5.25
CA GLU A 31 7.65 7.08 -4.99
C GLU A 31 7.14 8.51 -4.79
N ILE A 32 6.19 8.94 -5.62
CA ILE A 32 5.62 10.29 -5.48
C ILE A 32 4.82 10.41 -4.18
N ILE A 33 3.99 9.43 -3.86
CA ILE A 33 3.21 9.44 -2.63
C ILE A 33 4.14 9.49 -1.42
N TYR A 34 5.16 8.64 -1.42
CA TYR A 34 6.10 8.56 -0.32
C TYR A 34 6.88 9.87 -0.13
N THR A 35 7.43 10.41 -1.23
CA THR A 35 8.23 11.64 -1.12
C THR A 35 7.38 12.82 -0.69
N ARG A 36 6.14 12.94 -1.17
CA ARG A 36 5.29 14.07 -0.80
C ARG A 36 4.68 13.93 0.59
N LYS A 37 4.14 12.76 0.91
CA LYS A 37 3.40 12.60 2.16
C LYS A 37 4.31 12.29 3.34
N VAL A 38 5.30 11.42 3.13
CA VAL A 38 6.16 10.95 4.22
C VAL A 38 7.38 11.85 4.39
N MET A 39 8.04 12.20 3.27
CA MET A 39 9.24 13.02 3.32
C MET A 39 8.97 14.52 3.25
N GLY A 40 7.77 14.93 2.85
CA GLY A 40 7.43 16.34 2.70
C GLY A 40 8.18 17.03 1.58
N LYS A 41 8.58 16.30 0.53
CA LYS A 41 9.33 16.82 -0.60
C LYS A 41 8.46 16.90 -1.85
N GLY A 42 8.77 17.89 -2.70
CA GLY A 42 8.05 18.09 -3.95
C GLY A 42 8.92 17.86 -5.17
N PHE A 43 8.58 18.54 -6.26
CA PHE A 43 9.28 18.39 -7.53
C PHE A 43 10.78 18.65 -7.43
N ASP A 44 11.20 19.62 -6.63
CA ASP A 44 12.61 19.97 -6.51
C ASP A 44 13.46 18.77 -6.05
N TYR A 45 12.89 17.91 -5.25
CA TYR A 45 13.56 16.68 -4.82
C TYR A 45 13.66 15.67 -5.97
N ASP A 46 12.66 15.65 -6.84
CA ASP A 46 12.52 14.66 -7.92
C ASP A 46 13.11 15.12 -9.25
N VAL A 47 13.64 16.34 -9.31
CA VAL A 47 14.06 17.00 -10.56
C VAL A 47 15.06 16.21 -11.38
N LYS A 48 15.90 15.39 -10.73
CA LYS A 48 16.90 14.57 -11.41
C LYS A 48 16.28 13.34 -12.08
N ASN A 49 15.09 12.97 -11.70
CA ASN A 49 14.46 11.74 -12.14
C ASN A 49 13.43 11.94 -13.23
N ARG A 50 12.76 13.09 -13.23
CA ARG A 50 11.65 13.38 -14.14
C ARG A 50 11.66 14.83 -14.54
N SER A 51 11.17 15.09 -15.74
CA SER A 51 10.85 16.44 -16.13
C SER A 51 9.67 16.95 -15.29
N LYS A 52 9.50 18.28 -15.25
CA LYS A 52 8.39 18.90 -14.52
C LYS A 52 7.04 18.39 -15.02
N GLY A 53 6.88 18.31 -16.35
CA GLY A 53 5.63 17.80 -16.93
C GLY A 53 5.34 16.37 -16.56
N ALA A 54 6.35 15.50 -16.63
CA ALA A 54 6.21 14.10 -16.26
C ALA A 54 5.89 13.95 -14.78
N TYR A 55 6.54 14.75 -13.93
CA TYR A 55 6.29 14.72 -12.50
C TYR A 55 4.84 15.04 -12.17
N TYR A 56 4.32 16.16 -12.71
CA TYR A 56 2.95 16.57 -12.39
C TYR A 56 1.89 15.66 -13.01
N ARG A 57 2.20 15.06 -14.17
CA ARG A 57 1.32 14.04 -14.74
C ARG A 57 1.23 12.82 -13.81
N LEU A 58 2.38 12.35 -13.35
CA LEU A 58 2.44 11.21 -12.44
C LEU A 58 1.78 11.53 -11.09
N LEU A 59 1.95 12.76 -10.59
CA LEU A 59 1.28 13.22 -9.38
C LEU A 59 -0.23 13.15 -9.54
N GLY A 60 -0.77 13.63 -10.67
CA GLY A 60 -2.19 13.56 -10.96
C GLY A 60 -2.70 12.12 -11.05
N GLN A 61 -1.95 11.25 -11.72
CA GLN A 61 -2.28 9.85 -11.83
C GLN A 61 -2.27 9.15 -10.46
N SER A 62 -1.31 9.50 -9.62
CA SER A 62 -1.21 8.95 -8.26
C SER A 62 -2.42 9.35 -7.41
N ARG A 63 -2.81 10.62 -7.50
CA ARG A 63 -3.97 11.14 -6.79
C ARG A 63 -5.24 10.40 -7.23
N SER A 64 -5.44 10.27 -8.54
CA SER A 64 -6.60 9.57 -9.08
C SER A 64 -6.63 8.11 -8.66
N LYS A 65 -5.47 7.46 -8.60
CA LYS A 65 -5.37 6.08 -8.18
C LYS A 65 -5.79 5.92 -6.71
N VAL A 66 -5.31 6.78 -5.84
CA VAL A 66 -5.68 6.76 -4.43
C VAL A 66 -7.18 6.99 -4.26
N GLU A 67 -7.75 7.96 -4.99
CA GLU A 67 -9.19 8.20 -4.96
C GLU A 67 -9.97 6.95 -5.37
N SER A 68 -9.56 6.29 -6.45
CA SER A 68 -10.23 5.08 -6.93
C SER A 68 -10.18 3.95 -5.91
N ILE A 69 -9.05 3.79 -5.25
CA ILE A 69 -8.90 2.77 -4.21
C ILE A 69 -9.86 3.05 -3.04
N LEU A 70 -9.93 4.31 -2.60
CA LEU A 70 -10.81 4.68 -1.50
C LEU A 70 -12.29 4.49 -1.87
N TYR A 71 -12.69 4.91 -3.07
CA TYR A 71 -14.05 4.69 -3.56
C TYR A 71 -14.39 3.21 -3.67
N SER A 72 -13.42 2.39 -4.07
CA SER A 72 -13.63 0.94 -4.16
C SER A 72 -13.91 0.33 -2.80
N ILE A 73 -13.18 0.74 -1.78
CA ILE A 73 -13.43 0.29 -0.41
C ILE A 73 -14.83 0.71 0.04
N LEU A 74 -15.19 1.96 -0.19
CA LEU A 74 -16.51 2.48 0.20
C LEU A 74 -17.64 1.75 -0.53
N LEU A 75 -17.45 1.42 -1.80
CA LEU A 75 -18.42 0.64 -2.56
C LEU A 75 -18.64 -0.74 -1.93
N LEU A 76 -17.55 -1.44 -1.60
CA LEU A 76 -17.64 -2.76 -1.00
C LEU A 76 -18.33 -2.72 0.37
N VAL A 77 -18.14 -1.66 1.12
CA VAL A 77 -18.82 -1.45 2.39
C VAL A 77 -20.31 -1.16 2.16
N ALA A 78 -20.60 -0.31 1.18
CA ALA A 78 -21.99 0.12 0.91
C ALA A 78 -22.89 -1.03 0.50
N ILE A 79 -22.34 -2.02 -0.24
CA ILE A 79 -23.12 -3.20 -0.66
C ILE A 79 -23.01 -4.35 0.35
N ASP A 80 -22.41 -4.09 1.50
CA ASP A 80 -22.20 -5.08 2.58
C ASP A 80 -21.33 -6.27 2.17
N ALA A 81 -20.53 -6.11 1.12
CA ALA A 81 -19.53 -7.13 0.75
C ALA A 81 -18.39 -7.15 1.77
N LEU A 82 -17.90 -5.96 2.17
CA LEU A 82 -17.05 -5.82 3.34
C LEU A 82 -17.98 -5.56 4.54
N ASP A 83 -18.41 -6.65 5.17
CA ASP A 83 -19.32 -6.58 6.30
C ASP A 83 -18.57 -6.23 7.61
N LYS A 84 -19.30 -6.16 8.71
CA LYS A 84 -18.70 -5.81 10.01
C LYS A 84 -17.57 -6.73 10.41
N ARG A 85 -17.70 -8.01 10.10
CA ARG A 85 -16.69 -9.00 10.44
C ARG A 85 -15.42 -8.77 9.66
N ALA A 86 -15.55 -8.56 8.34
CA ALA A 86 -14.41 -8.25 7.47
C ALA A 86 -13.76 -6.94 7.87
N LEU A 87 -14.55 -5.91 8.18
CA LEU A 87 -14.03 -4.61 8.61
C LEU A 87 -13.26 -4.73 9.92
N HIS A 88 -13.73 -5.56 10.85
CA HIS A 88 -13.01 -5.78 12.10
C HIS A 88 -11.64 -6.41 11.86
N VAL A 89 -11.58 -7.42 11.00
CA VAL A 89 -10.31 -8.06 10.64
C VAL A 89 -9.38 -7.06 9.95
N MET A 90 -9.91 -6.28 9.01
CA MET A 90 -9.13 -5.25 8.33
C MET A 90 -8.57 -4.22 9.30
N GLN A 91 -9.37 -3.80 10.27
CA GLN A 91 -8.93 -2.84 11.28
C GLN A 91 -7.78 -3.39 12.10
N GLN A 92 -7.85 -4.65 12.50
CA GLN A 92 -6.76 -5.30 13.23
C GLN A 92 -5.49 -5.37 12.39
N LEU A 93 -5.61 -5.69 11.10
CA LEU A 93 -4.46 -5.69 10.19
C LEU A 93 -3.84 -4.30 10.06
N ILE A 94 -4.66 -3.28 9.91
CA ILE A 94 -4.19 -1.90 9.78
C ILE A 94 -3.42 -1.47 11.03
N GLU A 95 -3.93 -1.79 12.21
CA GLU A 95 -3.25 -1.49 13.47
C GLU A 95 -1.90 -2.19 13.57
N GLN A 96 -1.83 -3.46 13.21
CA GLN A 96 -0.59 -4.24 13.22
C GLN A 96 0.43 -3.67 12.24
N ILE A 97 0.01 -3.38 11.03
CA ILE A 97 0.88 -2.82 10.00
C ILE A 97 1.42 -1.46 10.45
N SER A 98 0.59 -0.62 11.06
CA SER A 98 1.02 0.70 11.55
C SER A 98 2.10 0.58 12.62
N ILE A 99 1.96 -0.37 13.53
CA ILE A 99 2.95 -0.61 14.57
C ILE A 99 4.27 -1.11 13.97
N ILE A 100 4.19 -2.08 13.06
CA ILE A 100 5.36 -2.72 12.47
C ILE A 100 6.10 -1.77 11.55
N ALA A 101 5.37 -0.98 10.75
CA ALA A 101 5.97 -0.04 9.82
C ALA A 101 6.76 1.07 10.53
N SER A 102 6.48 1.32 11.82
CA SER A 102 7.20 2.31 12.60
C SER A 102 8.43 1.74 13.30
N ARG A 103 8.69 0.44 13.15
CA ARG A 103 9.80 -0.26 13.83
C ARG A 103 10.79 -0.82 12.84
N ASP A 104 12.00 -1.01 13.33
CA ASP A 104 13.01 -1.83 12.68
C ASP A 104 12.66 -3.29 12.95
N ILE A 105 12.27 -4.02 11.92
CA ILE A 105 11.99 -5.45 12.07
C ILE A 105 12.97 -6.25 11.21
N ASP A 106 13.31 -7.44 11.67
CA ASP A 106 14.18 -8.31 10.89
C ASP A 106 13.35 -9.08 9.82
N ASP A 107 14.06 -9.81 8.96
CA ASP A 107 13.43 -10.52 7.86
C ASP A 107 12.50 -11.63 8.33
N ALA A 108 12.83 -12.28 9.45
CA ALA A 108 11.99 -13.35 9.99
C ALA A 108 10.64 -12.79 10.44
N ASP A 109 10.66 -11.67 11.18
CA ASP A 109 9.44 -11.01 11.63
C ASP A 109 8.62 -10.48 10.45
N ALA A 110 9.29 -9.94 9.44
CA ALA A 110 8.61 -9.49 8.23
C ALA A 110 7.92 -10.64 7.53
N ASN A 111 8.56 -11.79 7.43
CA ASN A 111 7.98 -12.97 6.81
C ASN A 111 6.72 -13.46 7.54
N ASP A 112 6.76 -13.46 8.86
CA ASP A 112 5.62 -13.88 9.67
C ASP A 112 4.42 -12.96 9.45
N VAL A 113 4.66 -11.66 9.44
CA VAL A 113 3.60 -10.67 9.19
C VAL A 113 3.04 -10.82 7.78
N ILE A 114 3.90 -10.98 6.78
CA ILE A 114 3.48 -11.17 5.39
C ILE A 114 2.58 -12.40 5.27
N SER A 115 2.95 -13.50 5.92
CA SER A 115 2.14 -14.72 5.88
C SER A 115 0.76 -14.52 6.46
N ILE A 116 0.66 -13.78 7.57
CA ILE A 116 -0.62 -13.46 8.20
C ILE A 116 -1.47 -12.59 7.28
N ILE A 117 -0.87 -11.57 6.67
CA ILE A 117 -1.57 -10.68 5.74
C ILE A 117 -2.11 -11.47 4.55
N GLN A 118 -1.30 -12.33 3.95
CA GLN A 118 -1.71 -13.16 2.82
C GLN A 118 -2.91 -14.01 3.17
N GLU A 119 -2.86 -14.65 4.32
CA GLU A 119 -3.93 -15.55 4.75
C GLU A 119 -5.24 -14.79 4.99
N LEU A 120 -5.19 -13.67 5.67
CA LEU A 120 -6.38 -12.89 5.98
C LEU A 120 -6.98 -12.22 4.74
N VAL A 121 -6.15 -11.66 3.87
CA VAL A 121 -6.63 -11.07 2.61
C VAL A 121 -7.29 -12.13 1.74
N LYS A 122 -6.67 -13.30 1.65
CA LYS A 122 -7.23 -14.42 0.89
C LYS A 122 -8.58 -14.86 1.47
N GLN A 123 -8.67 -14.96 2.78
CA GLN A 123 -9.90 -15.35 3.45
C GLN A 123 -11.04 -14.36 3.19
N ILE A 124 -10.75 -13.07 3.35
CA ILE A 124 -11.74 -12.02 3.11
C ILE A 124 -12.21 -12.04 1.66
N SER A 125 -11.27 -12.14 0.71
CA SER A 125 -11.63 -12.10 -0.71
C SER A 125 -12.46 -13.33 -1.10
N LYS A 126 -12.19 -14.49 -0.54
CA LYS A 126 -13.00 -15.68 -0.77
C LYS A 126 -14.42 -15.51 -0.24
N ASP A 127 -14.56 -14.90 0.93
CA ASP A 127 -15.88 -14.67 1.53
C ASP A 127 -16.71 -13.70 0.69
N ILE A 128 -16.06 -12.70 0.09
CA ILE A 128 -16.74 -11.70 -0.73
C ILE A 128 -17.24 -12.29 -2.06
N VAL A 129 -16.43 -13.12 -2.70
CA VAL A 129 -16.74 -13.65 -4.04
C VAL A 129 -16.88 -15.16 -4.07
N ALA A 130 -17.29 -15.76 -2.96
CA ALA A 130 -17.48 -17.20 -2.89
C ALA A 130 -18.68 -17.62 -3.72
N TYR A 131 -18.51 -18.73 -4.44
CA TYR A 131 -19.64 -19.37 -5.10
C TYR A 131 -20.40 -20.20 -4.08
N GLN A 132 -21.69 -20.03 -4.07
CA GLN A 132 -22.56 -20.92 -3.33
C GLN A 132 -23.11 -21.96 -4.28
N GLN A 133 -22.83 -23.19 -4.00
CA GLN A 133 -23.33 -24.31 -4.79
C GLN A 133 -24.42 -25.04 -4.04
#